data_b98b5268f6b96e8a9ea74088ed894e0a
#
_entry.id   b98b5268f6b96e8a9ea74088ed894e0a
#
_cell.length_a   1.000
_cell.length_b   1.000
_cell.length_c   1.000
_cell.angle_alpha   90.00
_cell.angle_beta   90.00
_cell.angle_gamma   90.00
#
_symmetry.space_group_name_H-M   'P 1'
#
loop_
_entity.id
_entity.type
_entity.pdbx_description
1 polymer ?
#
loop_
_entity_poly.entity_id
_entity_poly.type
_entity_poly.pdbx_seq_one_letter_code
_entity_poly.pdbx_strand_id
1 'polypeptide(L)'
;MNSNHRQLRLVRRLALLCAVLVLVVVSLSAYMRQTKAGLGCADWPNCYGQSLRQLQHGVALGIDEQVNHATARLVHRIAAVTVLLLVIVMVYVCFGVRPVLRAEGAMALALLGLALFLAVLGRWSSGARVPAVAMGNLLGGFAMLALSVRLTLAGRPPNSTRGRFWVVLAATLVIIQVALGGLVSASFSGLSCTAGWADCLQAAGSADWATLNPWREPVIAAAPQLNPSGALTQVLHRGLAFALLVPVVVLIALGRCRLKIAVVFLCALALQMAIGLALSQGSLTIALALLHNALAAALLVLLVLAF
;
A
#
# COMPACT_ATOMS: atom_id res chain seq x y z
N MET A 1 -34.62 -18.85 -11.93
CA MET A 1 -33.46 -18.01 -11.67
C MET A 1 -32.20 -18.83 -11.96
N ASN A 2 -31.47 -18.51 -13.04
CA ASN A 2 -30.37 -19.34 -13.55
C ASN A 2 -29.28 -19.58 -12.48
N SER A 3 -28.78 -20.83 -12.40
CA SER A 3 -27.70 -21.24 -11.48
C SER A 3 -26.48 -20.32 -11.56
N ASN A 4 -26.12 -19.86 -12.76
CA ASN A 4 -25.06 -18.91 -13.01
C ASN A 4 -25.25 -17.58 -12.25
N HIS A 5 -26.46 -17.02 -12.22
CA HIS A 5 -26.72 -15.77 -11.49
C HIS A 5 -26.62 -15.91 -9.97
N ARG A 6 -26.94 -17.08 -9.42
CA ARG A 6 -26.76 -17.37 -7.99
C ARG A 6 -25.30 -17.48 -7.64
N GLN A 7 -24.53 -18.21 -8.46
CA GLN A 7 -23.09 -18.40 -8.30
C GLN A 7 -22.32 -17.08 -8.36
N LEU A 8 -22.58 -16.26 -9.39
CA LEU A 8 -21.95 -14.92 -9.51
C LEU A 8 -22.30 -14.01 -8.33
N ARG A 9 -23.53 -14.05 -7.80
CA ARG A 9 -23.91 -13.27 -6.59
C ARG A 9 -23.14 -13.75 -5.37
N LEU A 10 -22.94 -15.05 -5.22
CA LEU A 10 -22.17 -15.60 -4.11
C LEU A 10 -20.72 -15.15 -4.21
N VAL A 11 -20.07 -15.27 -5.39
CA VAL A 11 -18.71 -14.79 -5.62
C VAL A 11 -18.57 -13.29 -5.27
N ARG A 12 -19.51 -12.45 -5.72
CA ARG A 12 -19.51 -11.01 -5.40
C ARG A 12 -19.59 -10.73 -3.89
N ARG A 13 -20.43 -11.47 -3.15
CA ARG A 13 -20.58 -11.31 -1.69
C ARG A 13 -19.31 -11.76 -0.95
N LEU A 14 -18.75 -12.91 -1.33
CA LEU A 14 -17.50 -13.40 -0.76
C LEU A 14 -16.35 -12.42 -1.06
N ALA A 15 -16.27 -11.90 -2.28
CA ALA A 15 -15.28 -10.93 -2.70
C ALA A 15 -15.40 -9.59 -1.94
N LEU A 16 -16.63 -9.11 -1.67
CA LEU A 16 -16.85 -7.91 -0.86
C LEU A 16 -16.38 -8.11 0.57
N LEU A 17 -16.74 -9.24 1.20
CA LEU A 17 -16.27 -9.58 2.54
C LEU A 17 -14.74 -9.70 2.57
N CYS A 18 -14.17 -10.34 1.56
CA CYS A 18 -12.72 -10.44 1.39
C CYS A 18 -12.07 -9.05 1.27
N ALA A 19 -12.62 -8.13 0.45
CA ALA A 19 -12.10 -6.77 0.29
C ALA A 19 -12.12 -5.99 1.62
N VAL A 20 -13.18 -6.08 2.40
CA VAL A 20 -13.29 -5.44 3.72
C VAL A 20 -12.24 -6.00 4.69
N LEU A 21 -12.10 -7.32 4.76
CA LEU A 21 -11.11 -7.96 5.63
C LEU A 21 -9.67 -7.65 5.19
N VAL A 22 -9.40 -7.61 3.88
CA VAL A 22 -8.08 -7.21 3.34
C VAL A 22 -7.78 -5.76 3.71
N LEU A 23 -8.76 -4.85 3.66
CA LEU A 23 -8.58 -3.47 4.10
C LEU A 23 -8.20 -3.41 5.59
N VAL A 24 -8.84 -4.21 6.45
CA VAL A 24 -8.47 -4.34 7.88
C VAL A 24 -7.05 -4.86 8.01
N VAL A 25 -6.68 -5.92 7.29
CA VAL A 25 -5.32 -6.50 7.30
C VAL A 25 -4.27 -5.47 6.88
N VAL A 26 -4.50 -4.73 5.79
CA VAL A 26 -3.59 -3.68 5.28
C VAL A 26 -3.45 -2.55 6.30
N SER A 27 -4.53 -2.12 6.95
CA SER A 27 -4.52 -1.05 7.95
C SER A 27 -3.75 -1.47 9.21
N LEU A 28 -3.99 -2.68 9.72
CA LEU A 28 -3.26 -3.22 10.87
C LEU A 28 -1.79 -3.47 10.56
N SER A 29 -1.47 -3.92 9.35
CA SER A 29 -0.09 -4.06 8.88
C SER A 29 0.62 -2.72 8.83
N ALA A 30 -0.04 -1.66 8.33
CA ALA A 30 0.48 -0.30 8.33
C ALA A 30 0.72 0.19 9.76
N TYR A 31 -0.24 0.01 10.67
CA TYR A 31 -0.10 0.37 12.08
C TYR A 31 1.13 -0.29 12.71
N MET A 32 1.24 -1.62 12.63
CA MET A 32 2.38 -2.35 13.20
C MET A 32 3.73 -1.94 12.60
N ARG A 33 3.77 -1.63 11.30
CA ARG A 33 4.99 -1.16 10.63
C ARG A 33 5.41 0.23 11.12
N GLN A 34 4.46 1.15 11.21
CA GLN A 34 4.75 2.54 11.61
C GLN A 34 5.13 2.63 13.09
N THR A 35 4.44 1.92 13.98
CA THR A 35 4.81 1.88 15.39
C THR A 35 6.15 1.19 15.63
N LYS A 36 6.46 0.11 14.88
CA LYS A 36 7.80 -0.51 14.92
C LYS A 36 8.90 0.43 14.44
N ALA A 37 8.59 1.34 13.51
CA ALA A 37 9.51 2.38 13.07
C ALA A 37 9.69 3.51 14.10
N GLY A 38 8.92 3.52 15.20
CA GLY A 38 8.98 4.51 16.26
C GLY A 38 7.97 5.65 16.12
N LEU A 39 7.05 5.62 15.16
CA LEU A 39 5.99 6.62 15.10
C LEU A 39 5.02 6.44 16.27
N GLY A 40 4.77 7.54 16.99
CA GLY A 40 3.88 7.56 18.15
C GLY A 40 4.56 7.17 19.47
N CYS A 41 5.87 7.09 19.53
CA CYS A 41 6.63 6.94 20.77
C CYS A 41 6.68 8.24 21.57
N ALA A 42 6.87 8.14 22.89
CA ALA A 42 6.85 9.30 23.79
C ALA A 42 8.01 10.28 23.54
N ASP A 43 9.17 9.79 23.10
CA ASP A 43 10.38 10.56 22.84
C ASP A 43 10.58 10.87 21.35
N TRP A 44 9.49 11.10 20.62
CA TRP A 44 9.55 11.51 19.21
C TRP A 44 10.30 12.86 19.06
N PRO A 45 11.20 13.04 18.06
CA PRO A 45 11.62 12.12 16.99
C PRO A 45 12.79 11.18 17.35
N ASN A 46 13.31 11.21 18.58
CA ASN A 46 14.53 10.51 18.96
C ASN A 46 14.41 8.98 18.85
N CYS A 47 13.24 8.42 19.04
CA CYS A 47 12.97 6.99 18.91
C CYS A 47 12.70 6.51 17.46
N TYR A 48 12.62 7.44 16.49
CA TYR A 48 12.43 7.04 15.10
C TYR A 48 13.64 6.25 14.58
N GLY A 49 13.38 5.05 14.06
CA GLY A 49 14.42 4.13 13.60
C GLY A 49 15.27 3.50 14.71
N GLN A 50 14.83 3.57 15.98
CA GLN A 50 15.58 3.16 17.16
C GLN A 50 16.25 1.78 17.04
N SER A 51 15.53 0.74 16.65
CA SER A 51 16.08 -0.61 16.55
C SER A 51 17.23 -0.73 15.54
N LEU A 52 17.16 0.05 14.45
CA LEU A 52 18.22 0.08 13.43
C LEU A 52 19.41 0.95 13.88
N ARG A 53 19.14 2.08 14.55
CA ARG A 53 20.17 2.94 15.14
C ARG A 53 20.97 2.23 16.20
N GLN A 54 20.30 1.52 17.11
CA GLN A 54 20.97 0.70 18.13
C GLN A 54 21.89 -0.35 17.50
N LEU A 55 21.42 -0.96 16.41
CA LEU A 55 22.19 -1.99 15.71
C LEU A 55 23.41 -1.42 14.98
N GLN A 56 23.25 -0.28 14.27
CA GLN A 56 24.31 0.31 13.44
C GLN A 56 25.29 1.19 14.24
N HIS A 57 24.84 1.81 15.33
CA HIS A 57 25.60 2.83 16.07
C HIS A 57 25.76 2.53 17.56
N GLY A 58 25.14 1.46 18.08
CA GLY A 58 25.17 1.16 19.52
C GLY A 58 24.45 2.19 20.39
N VAL A 59 23.63 3.08 19.80
CA VAL A 59 22.93 4.14 20.54
C VAL A 59 21.86 3.51 21.44
N ALA A 60 22.11 3.48 22.74
CA ALA A 60 21.10 3.14 23.73
C ALA A 60 20.11 4.31 23.83
N LEU A 61 18.90 4.13 23.35
CA LEU A 61 17.79 5.05 23.56
C LEU A 61 17.10 4.66 24.86
N GLY A 62 16.57 5.64 25.61
CA GLY A 62 15.93 5.39 26.90
C GLY A 62 14.87 4.30 26.87
N ILE A 63 14.41 3.89 28.03
CA ILE A 63 13.44 2.77 28.19
C ILE A 63 12.22 3.11 27.34
N ASP A 64 12.15 2.49 26.15
CA ASP A 64 10.97 2.55 25.33
C ASP A 64 9.87 1.70 25.96
N GLU A 65 8.76 2.33 26.17
CA GLU A 65 7.50 1.62 26.36
C GLU A 65 7.25 0.80 25.09
N GLN A 66 7.66 -0.47 25.09
CA GLN A 66 7.43 -1.37 23.95
C GLN A 66 5.93 -1.43 23.69
N VAL A 67 5.49 -0.76 22.64
CA VAL A 67 4.08 -0.79 22.24
C VAL A 67 3.66 -2.24 22.05
N ASN A 68 2.75 -2.70 22.88
CA ASN A 68 2.28 -4.07 22.83
C ASN A 68 1.37 -4.29 21.63
N HIS A 69 1.92 -4.88 20.57
CA HIS A 69 1.18 -5.20 19.35
C HIS A 69 0.42 -6.54 19.42
N ALA A 70 0.30 -7.19 20.57
CA ALA A 70 -0.28 -8.53 20.66
C ALA A 70 -1.70 -8.57 20.08
N THR A 71 -2.55 -7.64 20.48
CA THR A 71 -3.94 -7.53 19.97
C THR A 71 -3.98 -7.26 18.47
N ALA A 72 -3.19 -6.28 17.99
CA ALA A 72 -3.13 -5.96 16.57
C ALA A 72 -2.65 -7.16 15.73
N ARG A 73 -1.64 -7.88 16.22
CA ARG A 73 -1.14 -9.12 15.57
C ARG A 73 -2.19 -10.23 15.57
N LEU A 74 -2.92 -10.39 16.68
CA LEU A 74 -3.97 -11.41 16.77
C LEU A 74 -5.10 -11.11 15.78
N VAL A 75 -5.64 -9.90 15.78
CA VAL A 75 -6.72 -9.49 14.86
C VAL A 75 -6.26 -9.59 13.40
N HIS A 76 -5.02 -9.14 13.09
CA HIS A 76 -4.43 -9.29 11.77
C HIS A 76 -4.38 -10.77 11.32
N ARG A 77 -3.93 -11.67 12.19
CA ARG A 77 -3.84 -13.12 11.87
C ARG A 77 -5.20 -13.74 11.66
N ILE A 78 -6.19 -13.44 12.54
CA ILE A 78 -7.56 -13.93 12.39
C ILE A 78 -8.15 -13.45 11.06
N ALA A 79 -8.04 -12.16 10.77
CA ALA A 79 -8.53 -11.60 9.50
C ALA A 79 -7.84 -12.23 8.28
N ALA A 80 -6.51 -12.41 8.31
CA ALA A 80 -5.75 -13.02 7.22
C ALA A 80 -6.13 -14.49 6.99
N VAL A 81 -6.33 -15.29 8.04
CA VAL A 81 -6.81 -16.68 7.93
C VAL A 81 -8.22 -16.71 7.37
N THR A 82 -9.11 -15.83 7.82
CA THR A 82 -10.47 -15.72 7.30
C THR A 82 -10.47 -15.37 5.82
N VAL A 83 -9.61 -14.42 5.39
CA VAL A 83 -9.43 -14.09 3.95
C VAL A 83 -8.99 -15.33 3.17
N LEU A 84 -8.00 -16.10 3.65
CA LEU A 84 -7.54 -17.32 3.00
C LEU A 84 -8.68 -18.33 2.83
N LEU A 85 -9.48 -18.58 3.87
CA LEU A 85 -10.62 -19.48 3.80
C LEU A 85 -11.68 -19.00 2.80
N LEU A 86 -12.00 -17.70 2.79
CA LEU A 86 -12.92 -17.12 1.82
C LEU A 86 -12.43 -17.29 0.38
N VAL A 87 -11.13 -17.10 0.15
CA VAL A 87 -10.53 -17.28 -1.18
C VAL A 87 -10.60 -18.74 -1.62
N ILE A 88 -10.33 -19.70 -0.74
CA ILE A 88 -10.48 -21.14 -1.03
C ILE A 88 -11.93 -21.45 -1.42
N VAL A 89 -12.91 -20.95 -0.66
CA VAL A 89 -14.33 -21.11 -0.98
C VAL A 89 -14.66 -20.48 -2.35
N MET A 90 -14.12 -19.29 -2.67
CA MET A 90 -14.32 -18.66 -3.98
C MET A 90 -13.76 -19.52 -5.12
N VAL A 91 -12.57 -20.11 -4.95
CA VAL A 91 -11.97 -21.03 -5.93
C VAL A 91 -12.89 -22.23 -6.13
N TYR A 92 -13.36 -22.86 -5.04
CA TYR A 92 -14.30 -23.97 -5.11
C TYR A 92 -15.61 -23.58 -5.83
N VAL A 93 -16.21 -22.45 -5.48
CA VAL A 93 -17.43 -21.95 -6.14
C VAL A 93 -17.22 -21.74 -7.62
N CYS A 94 -16.04 -21.24 -8.05
CA CYS A 94 -15.78 -20.97 -9.46
C CYS A 94 -15.50 -22.20 -10.30
N PHE A 95 -14.80 -23.22 -9.76
CA PHE A 95 -14.36 -24.39 -10.51
C PHE A 95 -15.12 -25.68 -10.15
N GLY A 96 -15.52 -25.86 -8.90
CA GLY A 96 -16.19 -27.07 -8.40
C GLY A 96 -17.70 -27.10 -8.67
N VAL A 97 -18.31 -25.94 -8.95
CA VAL A 97 -19.74 -25.80 -9.20
C VAL A 97 -19.99 -25.50 -10.68
N ARG A 98 -21.02 -26.13 -11.28
CA ARG A 98 -21.41 -25.86 -12.68
C ARG A 98 -22.43 -24.73 -12.77
N PRO A 99 -22.34 -23.84 -13.78
CA PRO A 99 -21.30 -23.74 -14.82
C PRO A 99 -19.97 -23.22 -14.27
N VAL A 100 -18.84 -23.61 -14.88
CA VAL A 100 -17.50 -23.17 -14.47
C VAL A 100 -17.28 -21.71 -14.83
N LEU A 101 -16.91 -20.89 -13.85
CA LEU A 101 -16.61 -19.47 -13.98
C LEU A 101 -15.09 -19.25 -14.18
N ARG A 102 -14.59 -19.50 -15.40
CA ARG A 102 -13.13 -19.52 -15.66
C ARG A 102 -12.44 -18.20 -15.37
N ALA A 103 -13.03 -17.07 -15.76
CA ALA A 103 -12.41 -15.75 -15.58
C ALA A 103 -12.34 -15.35 -14.10
N GLU A 104 -13.44 -15.53 -13.38
CA GLU A 104 -13.53 -15.26 -11.93
C GLU A 104 -12.64 -16.25 -11.15
N GLY A 105 -12.61 -17.51 -11.58
CA GLY A 105 -11.78 -18.56 -11.00
C GLY A 105 -10.28 -18.27 -11.15
N ALA A 106 -9.85 -17.76 -12.30
CA ALA A 106 -8.46 -17.36 -12.50
C ALA A 106 -8.06 -16.21 -11.54
N MET A 107 -8.95 -15.21 -11.33
CA MET A 107 -8.72 -14.15 -10.35
C MET A 107 -8.71 -14.69 -8.91
N ALA A 108 -9.59 -15.64 -8.58
CA ALA A 108 -9.60 -16.28 -7.26
C ALA A 108 -8.33 -17.11 -7.01
N LEU A 109 -7.79 -17.81 -8.03
CA LEU A 109 -6.50 -18.49 -7.95
C LEU A 109 -5.34 -17.52 -7.79
N ALA A 110 -5.36 -16.38 -8.48
CA ALA A 110 -4.36 -15.32 -8.27
C ALA A 110 -4.40 -14.78 -6.83
N LEU A 111 -5.61 -14.57 -6.25
CA LEU A 111 -5.78 -14.22 -4.85
C LEU A 111 -5.22 -15.30 -3.91
N LEU A 112 -5.47 -16.58 -4.19
CA LEU A 112 -4.95 -17.69 -3.40
C LEU A 112 -3.41 -17.71 -3.41
N GLY A 113 -2.81 -17.64 -4.60
CA GLY A 113 -1.36 -17.60 -4.75
C GLY A 113 -0.74 -16.42 -4.02
N LEU A 114 -1.37 -15.24 -4.11
CA LEU A 114 -0.92 -14.02 -3.43
C LEU A 114 -1.08 -14.12 -1.90
N ALA A 115 -2.18 -14.71 -1.41
CA ALA A 115 -2.38 -14.93 0.02
C ALA A 115 -1.33 -15.89 0.60
N LEU A 116 -1.01 -16.97 -0.11
CA LEU A 116 0.05 -17.92 0.29
C LEU A 116 1.43 -17.26 0.26
N PHE A 117 1.74 -16.49 -0.79
CA PHE A 117 2.98 -15.71 -0.87
C PHE A 117 3.13 -14.76 0.32
N LEU A 118 2.07 -14.00 0.64
CA LEU A 118 2.10 -13.06 1.77
C LEU A 118 2.19 -13.78 3.14
N ALA A 119 1.60 -14.96 3.28
CA ALA A 119 1.74 -15.77 4.49
C ALA A 119 3.21 -16.20 4.72
N VAL A 120 3.89 -16.61 3.66
CA VAL A 120 5.34 -16.93 3.69
C VAL A 120 6.16 -15.68 3.97
N LEU A 121 5.93 -14.59 3.24
CA LEU A 121 6.66 -13.32 3.42
C LEU A 121 6.46 -12.74 4.82
N GLY A 122 5.25 -12.87 5.38
CA GLY A 122 4.92 -12.42 6.73
C GLY A 122 5.74 -13.11 7.82
N ARG A 123 6.16 -14.35 7.59
CA ARG A 123 7.02 -15.10 8.51
C ARG A 123 8.38 -14.41 8.72
N TRP A 124 8.92 -13.80 7.66
CA TRP A 124 10.22 -13.12 7.70
C TRP A 124 10.13 -11.63 8.06
N SER A 125 8.94 -11.05 8.02
CA SER A 125 8.78 -9.59 8.17
C SER A 125 9.19 -9.05 9.55
N SER A 126 9.16 -9.86 10.61
CA SER A 126 9.51 -9.43 11.96
C SER A 126 11.00 -9.15 12.15
N GLY A 127 11.88 -9.88 11.44
CA GLY A 127 13.33 -9.73 11.49
C GLY A 127 13.94 -9.05 10.27
N ALA A 128 13.14 -8.69 9.26
CA ALA A 128 13.66 -8.14 8.02
C ALA A 128 14.20 -6.72 8.21
N ARG A 129 15.42 -6.49 7.71
CA ARG A 129 16.11 -5.20 7.70
C ARG A 129 16.03 -4.52 6.33
N VAL A 130 15.81 -5.32 5.27
CA VAL A 130 15.73 -4.81 3.91
C VAL A 130 14.34 -4.30 3.59
N PRO A 131 14.20 -3.14 2.94
CA PRO A 131 12.92 -2.55 2.54
C PRO A 131 12.03 -3.48 1.72
N ALA A 132 12.61 -4.37 0.90
CA ALA A 132 11.90 -5.27 0.00
C ALA A 132 10.80 -6.09 0.68
N VAL A 133 11.02 -6.55 1.92
CA VAL A 133 10.03 -7.34 2.65
C VAL A 133 8.82 -6.50 3.05
N ALA A 134 9.05 -5.29 3.56
CA ALA A 134 7.98 -4.35 3.91
C ALA A 134 7.20 -3.89 2.66
N MET A 135 7.91 -3.61 1.56
CA MET A 135 7.33 -3.25 0.27
C MET A 135 6.51 -4.41 -0.32
N GLY A 136 7.02 -5.64 -0.27
CA GLY A 136 6.32 -6.84 -0.73
C GLY A 136 5.00 -7.07 0.01
N ASN A 137 4.99 -6.91 1.34
CA ASN A 137 3.78 -6.98 2.15
C ASN A 137 2.78 -5.87 1.78
N LEU A 138 3.27 -4.63 1.59
CA LEU A 138 2.43 -3.50 1.22
C LEU A 138 1.82 -3.70 -0.17
N LEU A 139 2.64 -3.94 -1.19
CA LEU A 139 2.20 -4.13 -2.58
C LEU A 139 1.28 -5.35 -2.71
N GLY A 140 1.62 -6.45 -2.05
CA GLY A 140 0.79 -7.65 -2.05
C GLY A 140 -0.57 -7.42 -1.39
N GLY A 141 -0.64 -6.68 -0.29
CA GLY A 141 -1.89 -6.28 0.35
C GLY A 141 -2.76 -5.41 -0.56
N PHE A 142 -2.17 -4.43 -1.24
CA PHE A 142 -2.87 -3.59 -2.21
C PHE A 142 -3.33 -4.39 -3.45
N ALA A 143 -2.53 -5.33 -3.95
CA ALA A 143 -2.92 -6.22 -5.03
C ALA A 143 -4.09 -7.13 -4.62
N MET A 144 -4.07 -7.69 -3.41
CA MET A 144 -5.20 -8.46 -2.87
C MET A 144 -6.48 -7.60 -2.78
N LEU A 145 -6.36 -6.36 -2.33
CA LEU A 145 -7.50 -5.43 -2.27
C LEU A 145 -8.06 -5.18 -3.68
N ALA A 146 -7.21 -4.85 -4.65
CA ALA A 146 -7.61 -4.59 -6.03
C ALA A 146 -8.32 -5.79 -6.67
N LEU A 147 -7.76 -7.00 -6.52
CA LEU A 147 -8.36 -8.23 -7.05
C LEU A 147 -9.69 -8.55 -6.36
N SER A 148 -9.77 -8.39 -5.04
CA SER A 148 -11.01 -8.61 -4.29
C SER A 148 -12.11 -7.63 -4.73
N VAL A 149 -11.78 -6.33 -4.85
CA VAL A 149 -12.72 -5.32 -5.36
C VAL A 149 -13.12 -5.63 -6.80
N ARG A 150 -12.19 -6.04 -7.67
CA ARG A 150 -12.51 -6.42 -9.06
C ARG A 150 -13.48 -7.61 -9.13
N LEU A 151 -13.34 -8.58 -8.25
CA LEU A 151 -14.27 -9.72 -8.16
C LEU A 151 -15.67 -9.32 -7.66
N THR A 152 -15.84 -8.19 -6.96
CA THR A 152 -17.19 -7.69 -6.65
C THR A 152 -17.98 -7.30 -7.90
N LEU A 153 -17.28 -7.08 -9.03
CA LEU A 153 -17.84 -6.76 -10.34
C LEU A 153 -17.99 -8.00 -11.24
N ALA A 154 -17.85 -9.22 -10.70
CA ALA A 154 -17.93 -10.49 -11.44
C ALA A 154 -19.15 -10.56 -12.35
N GLY A 155 -18.99 -11.09 -13.57
CA GLY A 155 -20.06 -11.20 -14.57
C GLY A 155 -20.51 -9.86 -15.17
N ARG A 156 -19.87 -8.73 -14.87
CA ARG A 156 -20.08 -7.50 -15.64
C ARG A 156 -19.27 -7.55 -16.94
N PRO A 157 -19.81 -7.07 -18.05
CA PRO A 157 -19.07 -6.99 -19.30
C PRO A 157 -17.83 -6.09 -19.09
N PRO A 158 -16.72 -6.40 -19.77
CA PRO A 158 -15.54 -5.54 -19.73
C PRO A 158 -15.91 -4.16 -20.29
N ASN A 159 -15.35 -3.12 -19.69
CA ASN A 159 -15.50 -1.77 -20.21
C ASN A 159 -14.91 -1.68 -21.63
N SER A 160 -15.40 -0.71 -22.43
CA SER A 160 -14.90 -0.43 -23.78
C SER A 160 -13.36 -0.34 -23.80
N THR A 161 -12.74 -0.77 -24.91
CA THR A 161 -11.28 -0.70 -25.12
C THR A 161 -10.74 0.72 -25.25
N ARG A 162 -11.63 1.70 -25.53
CA ARG A 162 -11.25 3.12 -25.64
C ARG A 162 -10.67 3.62 -24.30
N GLY A 163 -9.46 4.15 -24.31
CA GLY A 163 -8.78 4.65 -23.13
C GLY A 163 -8.08 3.57 -22.29
N ARG A 164 -8.05 2.30 -22.72
CA ARG A 164 -7.39 1.20 -22.01
C ARG A 164 -5.92 1.52 -21.69
N PHE A 165 -5.20 2.14 -22.60
CA PHE A 165 -3.83 2.58 -22.38
C PHE A 165 -3.71 3.45 -21.12
N TRP A 166 -4.59 4.47 -20.98
CA TRP A 166 -4.57 5.39 -19.84
C TRP A 166 -4.95 4.73 -18.52
N VAL A 167 -5.85 3.73 -18.56
CA VAL A 167 -6.19 2.92 -17.38
C VAL A 167 -4.99 2.10 -16.92
N VAL A 168 -4.31 1.43 -17.87
CA VAL A 168 -3.10 0.64 -17.57
C VAL A 168 -1.99 1.55 -17.06
N LEU A 169 -1.79 2.71 -17.70
CA LEU A 169 -0.81 3.70 -17.26
C LEU A 169 -1.10 4.19 -15.84
N ALA A 170 -2.35 4.56 -15.54
CA ALA A 170 -2.75 4.98 -14.20
C ALA A 170 -2.51 3.87 -13.17
N ALA A 171 -2.89 2.63 -13.46
CA ALA A 171 -2.67 1.50 -12.58
C ALA A 171 -1.16 1.24 -12.33
N THR A 172 -0.34 1.31 -13.38
CA THR A 172 1.12 1.16 -13.28
C THR A 172 1.72 2.25 -12.42
N LEU A 173 1.34 3.51 -12.64
CA LEU A 173 1.81 4.65 -11.85
C LEU A 173 1.40 4.53 -10.38
N VAL A 174 0.17 4.06 -10.09
CA VAL A 174 -0.27 3.79 -8.71
C VAL A 174 0.58 2.70 -8.05
N ILE A 175 0.89 1.62 -8.75
CA ILE A 175 1.76 0.55 -8.23
C ILE A 175 3.15 1.11 -7.90
N ILE A 176 3.76 1.87 -8.81
CA ILE A 176 5.08 2.48 -8.60
C ILE A 176 5.01 3.50 -7.44
N GLN A 177 3.94 4.29 -7.37
CA GLN A 177 3.72 5.26 -6.31
C GLN A 177 3.63 4.59 -4.92
N VAL A 178 2.91 3.48 -4.82
CA VAL A 178 2.82 2.68 -3.59
C VAL A 178 4.18 2.05 -3.25
N ALA A 179 4.92 1.57 -4.25
CA ALA A 179 6.25 1.02 -4.07
C ALA A 179 7.24 2.07 -3.52
N LEU A 180 7.26 3.27 -4.12
CA LEU A 180 8.11 4.38 -3.65
C LEU A 180 7.70 4.85 -2.24
N GLY A 181 6.41 4.95 -1.94
CA GLY A 181 5.93 5.27 -0.59
C GLY A 181 6.30 4.20 0.44
N GLY A 182 6.27 2.93 0.02
CA GLY A 182 6.76 1.80 0.80
C GLY A 182 8.27 1.89 1.07
N LEU A 183 9.04 2.30 0.07
CA LEU A 183 10.49 2.51 0.19
C LEU A 183 10.78 3.69 1.13
N VAL A 184 10.10 4.84 0.98
CA VAL A 184 10.22 5.99 1.92
C VAL A 184 10.00 5.55 3.37
N SER A 185 8.95 4.77 3.63
CA SER A 185 8.64 4.28 4.97
C SER A 185 9.67 3.27 5.48
N ALA A 186 10.08 2.31 4.64
CA ALA A 186 10.94 1.19 5.05
C ALA A 186 12.44 1.56 5.13
N SER A 187 12.85 2.64 4.45
CA SER A 187 14.21 3.17 4.51
C SER A 187 14.38 4.34 5.50
N PHE A 188 13.37 4.64 6.31
CA PHE A 188 13.38 5.78 7.25
C PHE A 188 13.63 7.12 6.57
N SER A 189 13.16 7.29 5.34
CA SER A 189 13.36 8.51 4.55
C SER A 189 12.29 9.58 4.81
N GLY A 190 11.36 9.36 5.76
CA GLY A 190 10.25 10.28 6.04
C GLY A 190 10.67 11.70 6.38
N LEU A 191 11.81 11.88 7.06
CA LEU A 191 12.36 13.17 7.48
C LEU A 191 13.51 13.68 6.60
N SER A 192 13.83 13.02 5.49
CA SER A 192 15.01 13.37 4.66
C SER A 192 14.89 14.71 3.92
N CYS A 193 13.71 15.34 3.91
CA CYS A 193 13.41 16.57 3.16
C CYS A 193 12.71 17.65 4.00
N THR A 194 13.03 17.75 5.27
CA THR A 194 12.41 18.73 6.20
C THR A 194 12.93 20.15 6.06
N ALA A 195 14.15 20.33 5.51
CA ALA A 195 14.78 21.65 5.35
C ALA A 195 14.21 22.50 4.20
N GLY A 196 13.38 21.90 3.32
CA GLY A 196 12.75 22.59 2.20
C GLY A 196 12.89 21.84 0.88
N TRP A 197 12.14 22.30 -0.14
CA TRP A 197 12.12 21.61 -1.45
C TRP A 197 13.42 21.80 -2.23
N ALA A 198 14.02 22.99 -2.19
CA ALA A 198 15.29 23.26 -2.90
C ALA A 198 16.43 22.40 -2.34
N ASP A 199 16.58 22.35 -1.01
CA ASP A 199 17.57 21.54 -0.34
C ASP A 199 17.36 20.04 -0.59
N CYS A 200 16.09 19.62 -0.62
CA CYS A 200 15.72 18.24 -0.97
C CYS A 200 16.13 17.87 -2.40
N LEU A 201 15.92 18.75 -3.38
CA LEU A 201 16.32 18.52 -4.78
C LEU A 201 17.86 18.48 -4.92
N GLN A 202 18.58 19.36 -4.24
CA GLN A 202 20.04 19.35 -4.25
C GLN A 202 20.59 18.06 -3.63
N ALA A 203 20.05 17.64 -2.47
CA ALA A 203 20.42 16.37 -1.83
C ALA A 203 20.07 15.16 -2.69
N ALA A 204 18.95 15.18 -3.38
CA ALA A 204 18.56 14.11 -4.32
C ALA A 204 19.48 14.04 -5.54
N GLY A 205 19.94 15.18 -6.05
CA GLY A 205 20.86 15.26 -7.21
C GLY A 205 22.25 14.68 -6.92
N SER A 206 22.70 14.70 -5.66
CA SER A 206 23.95 14.10 -5.22
C SER A 206 23.80 12.67 -4.65
N ALA A 207 22.58 12.13 -4.56
CA ALA A 207 22.33 10.83 -3.96
C ALA A 207 22.74 9.67 -4.88
N ASP A 208 23.25 8.60 -4.25
CA ASP A 208 23.52 7.34 -4.94
C ASP A 208 22.18 6.64 -5.32
N TRP A 209 22.05 6.29 -6.61
CA TRP A 209 20.90 5.52 -7.11
C TRP A 209 20.74 4.15 -6.44
N ALA A 210 21.79 3.60 -5.84
CA ALA A 210 21.73 2.38 -5.07
C ALA A 210 20.78 2.48 -3.85
N THR A 211 20.43 3.69 -3.41
CA THR A 211 19.43 3.93 -2.36
C THR A 211 18.01 3.50 -2.76
N LEU A 212 17.76 3.36 -4.07
CA LEU A 212 16.49 2.85 -4.60
C LEU A 212 16.43 1.32 -4.62
N ASN A 213 17.53 0.62 -4.32
CA ASN A 213 17.55 -0.84 -4.26
C ASN A 213 16.86 -1.33 -2.97
N PRO A 214 15.65 -1.94 -3.06
CA PRO A 214 14.92 -2.36 -1.87
C PRO A 214 15.55 -3.56 -1.16
N TRP A 215 16.49 -4.25 -1.79
CA TRP A 215 17.21 -5.40 -1.20
C TRP A 215 18.44 -4.99 -0.38
N ARG A 216 18.81 -3.72 -0.43
CA ARG A 216 19.90 -3.17 0.36
C ARG A 216 19.39 -2.67 1.71
N GLU A 217 20.07 -3.03 2.80
CA GLU A 217 19.79 -2.47 4.12
C GLU A 217 20.10 -0.96 4.09
N PRO A 218 19.18 -0.08 4.53
CA PRO A 218 19.43 1.36 4.55
C PRO A 218 20.49 1.69 5.59
N VAL A 219 21.45 2.53 5.22
CA VAL A 219 22.43 3.11 6.15
C VAL A 219 21.80 4.37 6.73
N ILE A 220 21.68 4.42 8.06
CA ILE A 220 21.08 5.56 8.75
C ILE A 220 22.10 6.26 9.66
N ALA A 221 21.86 7.54 9.97
CA ALA A 221 22.67 8.32 10.88
C ALA A 221 22.32 8.00 12.35
N ALA A 222 23.22 8.31 13.27
CA ALA A 222 23.00 8.13 14.70
C ALA A 222 21.96 9.13 15.28
N ALA A 223 21.75 10.29 14.65
CA ALA A 223 20.82 11.33 15.09
C ALA A 223 19.57 11.43 14.19
N PRO A 224 18.47 12.10 14.62
CA PRO A 224 17.29 12.39 13.78
C PRO A 224 17.64 12.99 12.41
N GLN A 225 16.73 12.87 11.43
CA GLN A 225 16.96 12.94 9.99
C GLN A 225 17.77 11.73 9.48
N LEU A 226 17.37 10.57 9.93
CA LEU A 226 18.13 9.33 9.93
C LEU A 226 18.73 8.93 8.58
N ASN A 227 18.05 9.16 7.47
CA ASN A 227 18.51 8.76 6.15
C ASN A 227 18.81 9.98 5.27
N PRO A 228 20.04 10.50 5.27
CA PRO A 228 20.41 11.64 4.43
C PRO A 228 20.31 11.29 2.92
N SER A 229 20.52 10.03 2.54
CA SER A 229 20.38 9.57 1.16
C SER A 229 18.92 9.37 0.73
N GLY A 230 17.97 9.49 1.63
CA GLY A 230 16.54 9.29 1.38
C GLY A 230 15.87 10.39 0.54
N ALA A 231 16.55 11.51 0.29
CA ALA A 231 16.03 12.63 -0.48
C ALA A 231 15.61 12.22 -1.89
N LEU A 232 16.40 11.38 -2.58
CA LEU A 232 16.07 10.87 -3.91
C LEU A 232 14.72 10.11 -3.92
N THR A 233 14.52 9.21 -2.96
CA THR A 233 13.26 8.45 -2.82
C THR A 233 12.07 9.38 -2.57
N GLN A 234 12.25 10.41 -1.75
CA GLN A 234 11.24 11.44 -1.47
C GLN A 234 10.89 12.25 -2.71
N VAL A 235 11.89 12.73 -3.47
CA VAL A 235 11.68 13.51 -4.70
C VAL A 235 10.94 12.68 -5.74
N LEU A 236 11.35 11.42 -5.94
CA LEU A 236 10.68 10.52 -6.90
C LEU A 236 9.24 10.22 -6.47
N HIS A 237 9.01 9.94 -5.19
CA HIS A 237 7.66 9.68 -4.69
C HIS A 237 6.74 10.90 -4.86
N ARG A 238 7.20 12.11 -4.56
CA ARG A 238 6.42 13.34 -4.73
C ARG A 238 6.21 13.69 -6.21
N GLY A 239 7.26 13.58 -7.03
CA GLY A 239 7.18 13.86 -8.47
C GLY A 239 6.20 12.91 -9.19
N LEU A 240 6.22 11.64 -8.86
CA LEU A 240 5.31 10.66 -9.44
C LEU A 240 3.85 10.91 -9.04
N ALA A 241 3.59 11.46 -7.84
CA ALA A 241 2.24 11.84 -7.43
C ALA A 241 1.62 12.89 -8.38
N PHE A 242 2.41 13.84 -8.89
CA PHE A 242 1.97 14.79 -9.91
C PHE A 242 1.78 14.11 -11.28
N ALA A 243 2.67 13.19 -11.66
CA ALA A 243 2.55 12.46 -12.92
C ALA A 243 1.27 11.62 -13.00
N LEU A 244 0.75 11.14 -11.87
CA LEU A 244 -0.50 10.40 -11.80
C LEU A 244 -1.72 11.25 -12.21
N LEU A 245 -1.67 12.57 -12.08
CA LEU A 245 -2.75 13.44 -12.53
C LEU A 245 -3.01 13.34 -14.04
N VAL A 246 -1.96 13.14 -14.85
CA VAL A 246 -2.07 13.13 -16.32
C VAL A 246 -3.04 12.06 -16.82
N PRO A 247 -2.86 10.75 -16.54
CA PRO A 247 -3.79 9.74 -17.03
C PRO A 247 -5.20 9.90 -16.46
N VAL A 248 -5.33 10.38 -15.22
CA VAL A 248 -6.64 10.63 -14.60
C VAL A 248 -7.40 11.74 -15.33
N VAL A 249 -6.76 12.89 -15.60
CA VAL A 249 -7.35 14.00 -16.34
C VAL A 249 -7.75 13.56 -17.76
N VAL A 250 -6.88 12.81 -18.44
CA VAL A 250 -7.19 12.30 -19.78
C VAL A 250 -8.39 11.34 -19.76
N LEU A 251 -8.49 10.44 -18.77
CA LEU A 251 -9.63 9.54 -18.65
C LEU A 251 -10.94 10.29 -18.39
N ILE A 252 -10.90 11.38 -17.64
CA ILE A 252 -12.05 12.28 -17.43
C ILE A 252 -12.42 12.97 -18.75
N ALA A 253 -11.44 13.55 -19.45
CA ALA A 253 -11.65 14.24 -20.73
C ALA A 253 -12.20 13.31 -21.83
N LEU A 254 -11.82 12.03 -21.81
CA LEU A 254 -12.37 11.00 -22.70
C LEU A 254 -13.79 10.54 -22.32
N GLY A 255 -14.40 11.11 -21.28
CA GLY A 255 -15.71 10.72 -20.77
C GLY A 255 -15.75 9.28 -20.21
N ARG A 256 -14.60 8.75 -19.78
CA ARG A 256 -14.49 7.37 -19.27
C ARG A 256 -14.86 7.23 -17.80
N CYS A 257 -14.95 8.34 -17.08
CA CYS A 257 -15.31 8.38 -15.68
C CYS A 257 -16.55 9.25 -15.47
N ARG A 258 -17.49 8.77 -14.65
CA ARG A 258 -18.64 9.59 -14.25
C ARG A 258 -18.14 10.80 -13.46
N LEU A 259 -18.66 11.99 -13.74
CA LEU A 259 -18.20 13.24 -13.12
C LEU A 259 -18.14 13.15 -11.59
N LYS A 260 -19.14 12.54 -10.95
CA LYS A 260 -19.15 12.34 -9.48
C LYS A 260 -17.94 11.52 -9.00
N ILE A 261 -17.61 10.43 -9.68
CA ILE A 261 -16.45 9.57 -9.32
C ILE A 261 -15.16 10.34 -9.59
N ALA A 262 -15.07 11.09 -10.69
CA ALA A 262 -13.93 11.91 -11.02
C ALA A 262 -13.64 12.96 -9.93
N VAL A 263 -14.69 13.69 -9.49
CA VAL A 263 -14.56 14.69 -8.41
C VAL A 263 -14.10 14.04 -7.11
N VAL A 264 -14.73 12.93 -6.70
CA VAL A 264 -14.33 12.21 -5.49
C VAL A 264 -12.87 11.74 -5.59
N PHE A 265 -12.46 11.21 -6.74
CA PHE A 265 -11.08 10.76 -6.96
C PHE A 265 -10.08 11.93 -6.87
N LEU A 266 -10.37 13.06 -7.54
CA LEU A 266 -9.48 14.23 -7.49
C LEU A 266 -9.41 14.86 -6.11
N CYS A 267 -10.52 14.94 -5.37
CA CYS A 267 -10.52 15.42 -3.99
C CYS A 267 -9.71 14.48 -3.07
N ALA A 268 -9.88 13.17 -3.21
CA ALA A 268 -9.11 12.19 -2.45
C ALA A 268 -7.61 12.26 -2.80
N LEU A 269 -7.26 12.45 -4.08
CA LEU A 269 -5.88 12.61 -4.52
C LEU A 269 -5.25 13.90 -3.98
N ALA A 270 -5.97 15.02 -4.03
CA ALA A 270 -5.52 16.29 -3.46
C ALA A 270 -5.27 16.17 -1.95
N LEU A 271 -6.18 15.53 -1.22
CA LEU A 271 -6.02 15.27 0.21
C LEU A 271 -4.84 14.34 0.48
N GLN A 272 -4.65 13.29 -0.33
CA GLN A 272 -3.51 12.38 -0.26
C GLN A 272 -2.19 13.13 -0.41
N MET A 273 -2.10 14.04 -1.39
CA MET A 273 -0.91 14.87 -1.62
C MET A 273 -0.66 15.86 -0.47
N ALA A 274 -1.71 16.51 0.04
CA ALA A 274 -1.61 17.43 1.18
C ALA A 274 -1.09 16.72 2.44
N ILE A 275 -1.63 15.54 2.77
CA ILE A 275 -1.15 14.74 3.90
C ILE A 275 0.29 14.28 3.67
N GLY A 276 0.63 13.83 2.46
CA GLY A 276 2.00 13.45 2.12
C GLY A 276 3.00 14.59 2.28
N LEU A 277 2.60 15.81 1.92
CA LEU A 277 3.40 17.01 2.14
C LEU A 277 3.58 17.31 3.65
N ALA A 278 2.50 17.28 4.43
CA ALA A 278 2.56 17.48 5.87
C ALA A 278 3.49 16.46 6.56
N LEU A 279 3.37 15.18 6.20
CA LEU A 279 4.25 14.11 6.71
C LEU A 279 5.73 14.40 6.43
N SER A 280 6.04 14.92 5.26
CA SER A 280 7.42 15.18 4.85
C SER A 280 8.03 16.47 5.40
N GLN A 281 7.20 17.38 5.94
CA GLN A 281 7.62 18.63 6.59
C GLN A 281 7.77 18.51 8.11
N GLY A 282 7.84 17.29 8.63
CA GLY A 282 8.07 17.03 10.05
C GLY A 282 6.81 16.68 10.86
N SER A 283 5.60 16.79 10.27
CA SER A 283 4.36 16.35 10.92
C SER A 283 4.18 14.82 10.81
N LEU A 284 5.25 14.06 10.98
CA LEU A 284 5.28 12.60 10.82
C LEU A 284 4.63 11.93 12.04
N THR A 285 3.29 12.01 12.13
CA THR A 285 2.51 11.34 13.17
C THR A 285 1.95 10.01 12.68
N ILE A 286 1.69 9.08 13.61
CA ILE A 286 1.09 7.79 13.28
C ILE A 286 -0.29 7.95 12.64
N ALA A 287 -1.11 8.90 13.12
CA ALA A 287 -2.45 9.14 12.60
C ALA A 287 -2.41 9.59 11.14
N LEU A 288 -1.56 10.56 10.80
CA LEU A 288 -1.41 11.03 9.41
C LEU A 288 -0.81 9.94 8.51
N ALA A 289 0.14 9.15 8.99
CA ALA A 289 0.74 8.05 8.23
C ALA A 289 -0.29 6.95 7.93
N LEU A 290 -1.17 6.62 8.89
CA LEU A 290 -2.26 5.66 8.69
C LEU A 290 -3.33 6.22 7.75
N LEU A 291 -3.70 7.49 7.90
CA LEU A 291 -4.66 8.14 7.01
C LEU A 291 -4.13 8.21 5.57
N HIS A 292 -2.84 8.53 5.38
CA HIS A 292 -2.19 8.51 4.08
C HIS A 292 -2.25 7.13 3.43
N ASN A 293 -1.97 6.07 4.18
CA ASN A 293 -2.07 4.68 3.69
C ASN A 293 -3.52 4.28 3.37
N ALA A 294 -4.50 4.68 4.19
CA ALA A 294 -5.91 4.39 3.96
C ALA A 294 -6.47 5.12 2.72
N LEU A 295 -6.08 6.38 2.51
CA LEU A 295 -6.45 7.15 1.31
C LEU A 295 -5.82 6.55 0.05
N ALA A 296 -4.58 6.06 0.10
CA ALA A 296 -3.97 5.35 -1.02
C ALA A 296 -4.77 4.08 -1.38
N ALA A 297 -5.23 3.32 -0.38
CA ALA A 297 -6.09 2.16 -0.59
C ALA A 297 -7.46 2.59 -1.18
N ALA A 298 -8.05 3.67 -0.70
CA ALA A 298 -9.31 4.21 -1.24
C ALA A 298 -9.17 4.67 -2.70
N LEU A 299 -8.07 5.35 -3.06
CA LEU A 299 -7.78 5.74 -4.44
C LEU A 299 -7.65 4.52 -5.36
N LEU A 300 -6.99 3.45 -4.91
CA LEU A 300 -6.91 2.20 -5.66
C LEU A 300 -8.29 1.57 -5.86
N VAL A 301 -9.13 1.53 -4.81
CA VAL A 301 -10.52 1.03 -4.90
C VAL A 301 -11.33 1.86 -5.90
N LEU A 302 -11.25 3.18 -5.82
CA LEU A 302 -11.94 4.08 -6.76
C LEU A 302 -11.49 3.84 -8.21
N LEU A 303 -10.18 3.63 -8.42
CA LEU A 303 -9.63 3.32 -9.74
C LEU A 303 -10.21 2.00 -10.28
N VAL A 304 -10.21 0.93 -9.48
CA VAL A 304 -10.74 -0.39 -9.89
C VAL A 304 -12.25 -0.35 -10.15
N LEU A 305 -13.00 0.46 -9.39
CA LEU A 305 -14.46 0.59 -9.57
C LEU A 305 -14.84 1.48 -10.77
N ALA A 306 -13.96 2.43 -11.12
CA ALA A 306 -14.20 3.36 -12.22
C ALA A 306 -13.94 2.72 -13.60
N PHE A 307 -13.04 1.76 -13.67
CA PHE A 307 -12.53 1.19 -14.93
C PHE A 307 -12.56 -0.34 -14.93
#